data_c575ff18de0d69d5c1ffcc79dc6f2423
#
_entry.id   c575ff18de0d69d5c1ffcc79dc6f2423
#
_cell.length_a   1.000
_cell.length_b   1.000
_cell.length_c   1.000
_cell.angle_alpha   90.00
_cell.angle_beta   90.00
_cell.angle_gamma   90.00
#
_symmetry.space_group_name_H-M   'P 1'
#
loop_
_entity.id
_entity.type
_entity.pdbx_description
1 polymer ?
#
loop_
_entity_poly.entity_id
_entity_poly.type
_entity_poly.pdbx_seq_one_letter_code
_entity_poly.pdbx_strand_id
1 'polypeptide(L)'
;MYGQDLYWSNDVYVDAMLSYNKEFKDFSVSASAGWVGHTVKGETQKMWTRATYFSYADMNALPTRINFFEPLASWGGNSLNTYTLSSNWDKGLFFTGQVGYKDYVYLEGSYRQDWYRAFKQFEYRGTPDNYGYFSVGANTLMHKYITMPEFITHLKLRASYSEVGNSIPNEVFSMGSENLATGAIASSTYGYFDNPLPETSKSFEAGFDVSLFESALNWDLTYYHTQ
;
A
#
# COMPACT_ATOMS: atom_id res chain seq x y z
N MET A 1 22.78 -3.48 -32.79
CA MET A 1 22.31 -3.76 -31.42
C MET A 1 20.95 -4.42 -31.54
N TYR A 2 20.77 -5.60 -31.03
CA TYR A 2 19.49 -6.28 -30.94
C TYR A 2 19.26 -6.64 -29.46
N GLY A 3 18.06 -6.37 -28.99
CA GLY A 3 17.67 -6.69 -27.61
C GLY A 3 16.24 -7.17 -27.57
N GLN A 4 15.97 -8.11 -26.70
CA GLN A 4 14.65 -8.59 -26.38
C GLN A 4 14.48 -8.59 -24.86
N ASP A 5 13.44 -7.91 -24.41
CA ASP A 5 12.99 -7.93 -23.03
C ASP A 5 11.66 -8.66 -22.99
N LEU A 6 11.61 -9.71 -22.20
CA LEU A 6 10.40 -10.44 -21.87
C LEU A 6 10.04 -10.16 -20.41
N TYR A 7 8.83 -9.76 -20.21
CA TYR A 7 8.30 -9.47 -18.87
C TYR A 7 6.99 -10.22 -18.66
N TRP A 8 6.92 -10.94 -17.56
CA TRP A 8 5.69 -11.57 -17.07
C TRP A 8 5.39 -11.07 -15.68
N SER A 9 4.14 -10.76 -15.44
CA SER A 9 3.64 -10.40 -14.11
C SER A 9 2.42 -11.24 -13.79
N ASN A 10 2.39 -11.75 -12.57
CA ASN A 10 1.23 -12.41 -11.99
C ASN A 10 0.86 -11.64 -10.73
N ASP A 11 -0.37 -11.11 -10.72
CA ASP A 11 -0.95 -10.35 -9.63
C ASP A 11 -2.15 -11.14 -9.11
N VAL A 12 -2.09 -11.53 -7.83
CA VAL A 12 -3.13 -12.32 -7.16
C VAL A 12 -3.59 -11.58 -5.92
N TYR A 13 -4.85 -11.23 -5.92
CA TYR A 13 -5.55 -10.66 -4.78
C TYR A 13 -6.62 -11.63 -4.29
N VAL A 14 -6.64 -11.87 -2.99
CA VAL A 14 -7.62 -12.74 -2.31
C VAL A 14 -8.10 -12.04 -1.06
N ASP A 15 -9.41 -12.00 -0.88
CA ASP A 15 -10.05 -11.50 0.33
C ASP A 15 -11.14 -12.43 0.83
N ALA A 16 -11.36 -12.39 2.13
CA ALA A 16 -12.46 -13.08 2.79
C ALA A 16 -13.00 -12.18 3.91
N MET A 17 -14.30 -12.06 3.99
CA MET A 17 -14.96 -11.22 4.97
C MET A 17 -16.18 -11.94 5.55
N LEU A 18 -16.36 -11.85 6.86
CA LEU A 18 -17.55 -12.25 7.59
C LEU A 18 -18.20 -11.01 8.18
N SER A 19 -19.50 -10.87 7.97
CA SER A 19 -20.29 -9.77 8.50
C SER A 19 -21.44 -10.27 9.36
N TYR A 20 -21.71 -9.53 10.43
CA TYR A 20 -22.81 -9.77 11.34
C TYR A 20 -23.60 -8.49 11.53
N ASN A 21 -24.93 -8.58 11.38
CA ASN A 21 -25.85 -7.47 11.60
C ASN A 21 -27.02 -7.94 12.45
N LYS A 22 -27.31 -7.22 13.51
CA LYS A 22 -28.40 -7.56 14.43
C LYS A 22 -29.01 -6.31 15.05
N GLU A 23 -30.34 -6.33 15.13
CA GLU A 23 -31.11 -5.33 15.86
C GLU A 23 -31.63 -5.95 17.17
N PHE A 24 -31.48 -5.21 18.27
CA PHE A 24 -31.89 -5.57 19.62
C PHE A 24 -32.70 -4.42 20.23
N LYS A 25 -34.02 -4.43 20.10
CA LYS A 25 -34.89 -3.36 20.62
C LYS A 25 -34.39 -1.96 20.23
N ASP A 26 -33.66 -1.34 21.17
CA ASP A 26 -33.13 0.01 21.06
C ASP A 26 -31.72 0.06 20.44
N PHE A 27 -31.06 -1.09 20.22
CA PHE A 27 -29.69 -1.17 19.71
C PHE A 27 -29.64 -1.85 18.36
N SER A 28 -28.82 -1.28 17.48
CA SER A 28 -28.38 -1.92 16.26
C SER A 28 -26.86 -2.19 16.36
N VAL A 29 -26.45 -3.39 15.97
CA VAL A 29 -25.05 -3.81 15.97
C VAL A 29 -24.69 -4.30 14.58
N SER A 30 -23.67 -3.74 13.98
CA SER A 30 -23.03 -4.30 12.80
C SER A 30 -21.54 -4.52 13.07
N ALA A 31 -21.02 -5.64 12.64
CA ALA A 31 -19.61 -5.96 12.78
C ALA A 31 -19.14 -6.74 11.56
N SER A 32 -17.92 -6.50 11.13
CA SER A 32 -17.27 -7.27 10.08
C SER A 32 -15.84 -7.56 10.46
N ALA A 33 -15.38 -8.75 10.10
CA ALA A 33 -13.99 -9.17 10.23
C ALA A 33 -13.54 -9.78 8.92
N GLY A 34 -12.35 -9.49 8.48
CA GLY A 34 -11.87 -10.00 7.22
C GLY A 34 -10.36 -10.09 7.16
N TRP A 35 -9.94 -10.83 6.16
CA TRP A 35 -8.55 -11.00 5.79
C TRP A 35 -8.37 -10.66 4.31
N VAL A 36 -7.25 -10.05 4.00
CA VAL A 36 -6.83 -9.71 2.64
C VAL A 36 -5.40 -10.18 2.42
N GLY A 37 -5.12 -10.72 1.25
CA GLY A 37 -3.79 -11.09 0.82
C GLY A 37 -3.58 -10.68 -0.63
N HIS A 38 -2.46 -10.03 -0.88
CA HIS A 38 -2.06 -9.59 -2.20
C HIS A 38 -0.63 -10.07 -2.48
N THR A 39 -0.40 -10.63 -3.67
CA THR A 39 0.91 -11.12 -4.07
C THR A 39 1.16 -10.75 -5.52
N VAL A 40 2.26 -10.05 -5.76
CA VAL A 40 2.75 -9.73 -7.10
C VAL A 40 4.05 -10.49 -7.34
N LYS A 41 4.11 -11.28 -8.40
CA LYS A 41 5.33 -11.94 -8.86
C LYS A 41 5.65 -11.45 -10.25
N GLY A 42 6.89 -11.04 -10.45
CA GLY A 42 7.37 -10.58 -11.75
C GLY A 42 8.60 -11.39 -12.17
N GLU A 43 8.67 -11.70 -13.44
CA GLU A 43 9.82 -12.31 -14.09
C GLU A 43 10.25 -11.40 -15.24
N THR A 44 11.53 -11.06 -15.27
CA THR A 44 12.11 -10.28 -16.35
C THR A 44 13.29 -11.04 -16.92
N GLN A 45 13.23 -11.33 -18.21
CA GLN A 45 14.33 -11.87 -18.96
C GLN A 45 14.80 -10.84 -19.98
N LYS A 46 16.04 -10.39 -19.85
CA LYS A 46 16.66 -9.47 -20.81
C LYS A 46 17.76 -10.18 -21.57
N MET A 47 17.65 -10.14 -22.88
CA MET A 47 18.66 -10.65 -23.79
C MET A 47 19.09 -9.53 -24.71
N TRP A 48 20.32 -9.05 -24.55
CA TRP A 48 20.84 -7.94 -25.32
C TRP A 48 22.15 -8.32 -25.97
N THR A 49 22.26 -8.08 -27.28
CA THR A 49 23.53 -8.13 -27.99
C THR A 49 24.02 -6.70 -28.16
N ARG A 50 25.13 -6.35 -27.54
CA ARG A 50 25.81 -5.08 -27.74
C ARG A 50 26.84 -5.26 -28.85
N ALA A 51 26.64 -4.61 -29.99
CA ALA A 51 27.75 -4.39 -30.92
C ALA A 51 28.70 -3.40 -30.25
N THR A 52 29.79 -3.87 -29.68
CA THR A 52 30.93 -3.01 -29.39
C THR A 52 31.48 -2.47 -30.70
N TYR A 53 31.98 -1.26 -30.69
CA TYR A 53 32.70 -0.66 -31.81
C TYR A 53 33.80 -1.65 -32.24
N PHE A 54 33.59 -2.30 -33.40
CA PHE A 54 34.63 -3.09 -34.01
C PHE A 54 35.61 -2.12 -34.66
N SER A 55 36.87 -2.23 -34.31
CA SER A 55 37.90 -1.59 -35.10
C SER A 55 37.93 -2.27 -36.50
N TYR A 56 38.34 -1.57 -37.53
CA TYR A 56 38.43 -2.13 -38.87
C TYR A 56 39.28 -3.42 -38.96
N ALA A 57 40.17 -3.61 -37.99
CA ALA A 57 40.98 -4.81 -37.87
C ALA A 57 40.20 -6.04 -37.36
N ASP A 58 39.11 -5.86 -36.68
CA ASP A 58 38.31 -6.93 -36.08
C ASP A 58 37.22 -7.46 -37.02
N MET A 59 36.96 -6.77 -38.15
CA MET A 59 35.91 -7.17 -39.09
C MET A 59 36.15 -8.53 -39.77
N ASN A 60 37.40 -8.99 -39.85
CA ASN A 60 37.74 -10.30 -40.39
C ASN A 60 37.50 -11.45 -39.39
N ALA A 61 37.23 -11.13 -38.17
CA ALA A 61 36.98 -12.10 -37.10
C ALA A 61 35.51 -12.24 -36.71
N LEU A 62 34.61 -11.56 -37.41
CA LEU A 62 33.18 -11.67 -37.18
C LEU A 62 32.67 -13.07 -37.51
N PRO A 63 31.96 -13.75 -36.58
CA PRO A 63 31.33 -15.01 -36.90
C PRO A 63 30.28 -14.77 -38.00
N THR A 64 30.29 -15.61 -39.01
CA THR A 64 29.38 -15.58 -40.14
C THR A 64 27.90 -15.80 -39.77
N ARG A 65 27.66 -16.17 -38.54
CA ARG A 65 26.30 -16.31 -37.98
C ARG A 65 26.25 -15.76 -36.55
N ILE A 66 25.40 -14.81 -36.33
CA ILE A 66 25.06 -14.34 -34.99
C ILE A 66 24.10 -15.36 -34.40
N ASN A 67 24.55 -16.15 -33.44
CA ASN A 67 23.69 -17.02 -32.69
C ASN A 67 23.08 -16.24 -31.54
N PHE A 68 21.76 -16.09 -31.56
CA PHE A 68 20.99 -15.36 -30.57
C PHE A 68 21.15 -15.92 -29.13
N PHE A 69 21.45 -17.20 -29.01
CA PHE A 69 21.52 -17.90 -27.74
C PHE A 69 22.96 -18.07 -27.22
N GLU A 70 23.96 -17.71 -28.01
CA GLU A 70 25.35 -17.72 -27.52
C GLU A 70 25.64 -16.41 -26.78
N PRO A 71 25.93 -16.49 -25.47
CA PRO A 71 26.46 -15.32 -24.79
C PRO A 71 27.81 -14.97 -25.42
N LEU A 72 27.93 -13.78 -26.00
CA LEU A 72 29.17 -13.23 -26.55
C LEU A 72 30.21 -12.96 -25.43
N ALA A 73 30.38 -13.89 -24.51
CA ALA A 73 31.31 -13.78 -23.39
C ALA A 73 32.78 -13.71 -23.83
N SER A 74 33.12 -14.14 -25.06
CA SER A 74 34.48 -14.16 -25.57
C SER A 74 34.97 -12.91 -26.28
N TRP A 75 34.11 -11.92 -26.51
CA TRP A 75 34.43 -10.76 -27.32
C TRP A 75 34.49 -9.43 -26.55
N GLY A 76 34.71 -9.45 -25.25
CA GLY A 76 34.90 -8.23 -24.43
C GLY A 76 33.68 -7.27 -24.42
N GLY A 77 32.56 -7.66 -24.99
CA GLY A 77 31.32 -6.91 -24.98
C GLY A 77 30.38 -7.49 -23.91
N ASN A 78 29.85 -6.64 -23.06
CA ASN A 78 28.87 -7.01 -22.06
C ASN A 78 27.59 -7.51 -22.73
N SER A 79 27.45 -8.81 -22.98
CA SER A 79 26.17 -9.43 -23.23
C SER A 79 25.42 -9.46 -21.90
N LEU A 80 24.40 -8.65 -21.77
CA LEU A 80 23.56 -8.64 -20.57
C LEU A 80 22.41 -9.62 -20.78
N ASN A 81 22.65 -10.87 -20.50
CA ASN A 81 21.56 -11.80 -20.25
C ASN A 81 21.27 -11.74 -18.75
N THR A 82 20.19 -11.07 -18.39
CA THR A 82 19.75 -11.01 -17.01
C THR A 82 18.40 -11.70 -16.87
N TYR A 83 18.30 -12.52 -15.86
CA TYR A 83 17.05 -13.09 -15.40
C TYR A 83 16.78 -12.58 -14.00
N THR A 84 15.69 -11.87 -13.82
CA THR A 84 15.33 -11.27 -12.54
C THR A 84 13.96 -11.78 -12.11
N LEU A 85 13.91 -12.32 -10.92
CA LEU A 85 12.67 -12.67 -10.23
C LEU A 85 12.36 -11.59 -9.19
N SER A 86 11.18 -11.06 -9.24
CA SER A 86 10.65 -10.16 -8.22
C SER A 86 9.42 -10.81 -7.58
N SER A 87 9.29 -10.64 -6.29
CA SER A 87 8.10 -11.07 -5.57
C SER A 87 7.83 -10.06 -4.47
N ASN A 88 6.62 -9.57 -4.42
CA ASN A 88 6.13 -8.73 -3.33
C ASN A 88 4.83 -9.31 -2.80
N TRP A 89 4.55 -9.12 -1.51
CA TRP A 89 3.30 -9.50 -0.91
C TRP A 89 2.98 -8.57 0.26
N ASP A 90 1.71 -8.37 0.46
CA ASP A 90 1.12 -7.74 1.61
C ASP A 90 -0.09 -8.55 2.08
N LYS A 91 -0.35 -8.50 3.36
CA LYS A 91 -1.47 -9.19 4.01
C LYS A 91 -2.07 -8.27 5.05
N GLY A 92 -3.37 -8.37 5.26
CA GLY A 92 -4.05 -7.60 6.27
C GLY A 92 -5.15 -8.40 6.96
N LEU A 93 -5.32 -8.15 8.25
CA LEU A 93 -6.51 -8.49 9.02
C LEU A 93 -7.23 -7.20 9.37
N PHE A 94 -8.54 -7.17 9.25
CA PHE A 94 -9.32 -6.01 9.62
C PHE A 94 -10.57 -6.39 10.41
N PHE A 95 -10.96 -5.50 11.29
CA PHE A 95 -12.17 -5.55 12.06
C PHE A 95 -12.87 -4.20 11.97
N THR A 96 -14.17 -4.19 11.76
CA THR A 96 -15.00 -2.99 11.81
C THR A 96 -16.21 -3.28 12.66
N GLY A 97 -16.67 -2.28 13.40
CA GLY A 97 -17.87 -2.41 14.20
C GLY A 97 -18.60 -1.08 14.33
N GLN A 98 -19.91 -1.16 14.38
CA GLN A 98 -20.79 -0.02 14.65
C GLN A 98 -21.88 -0.46 15.62
N VAL A 99 -22.15 0.39 16.59
CA VAL A 99 -23.28 0.25 17.53
C VAL A 99 -24.14 1.50 17.42
N GLY A 100 -25.39 1.31 17.07
CA GLY A 100 -26.42 2.34 17.06
C GLY A 100 -27.35 2.23 18.27
N TYR A 101 -27.77 3.35 18.85
CA TYR A 101 -28.76 3.41 19.91
C TYR A 101 -29.95 4.25 19.46
N LYS A 102 -31.15 3.63 19.43
CA LYS A 102 -32.44 4.24 19.05
C LYS A 102 -32.39 5.04 17.73
N ASP A 103 -31.48 4.64 16.82
CA ASP A 103 -31.28 5.31 15.52
C ASP A 103 -30.93 6.80 15.58
N TYR A 104 -30.35 7.25 16.69
CA TYR A 104 -29.91 8.62 16.81
C TYR A 104 -28.49 8.82 17.38
N VAL A 105 -27.90 7.81 18.02
CA VAL A 105 -26.48 7.82 18.43
C VAL A 105 -25.80 6.62 17.81
N TYR A 106 -24.66 6.83 17.19
CA TYR A 106 -23.84 5.78 16.62
C TYR A 106 -22.40 5.92 17.08
N LEU A 107 -21.82 4.79 17.47
CA LEU A 107 -20.40 4.64 17.73
C LEU A 107 -19.84 3.65 16.73
N GLU A 108 -18.73 3.99 16.12
CA GLU A 108 -18.07 3.15 15.14
C GLU A 108 -16.57 3.02 15.48
N GLY A 109 -16.01 1.89 15.12
CA GLY A 109 -14.60 1.66 15.30
C GLY A 109 -14.08 0.67 14.27
N SER A 110 -12.83 0.82 13.93
CA SER A 110 -12.12 -0.15 13.10
C SER A 110 -10.72 -0.39 13.63
N TYR A 111 -10.21 -1.56 13.35
CA TYR A 111 -8.82 -1.93 13.58
C TYR A 111 -8.32 -2.70 12.39
N ARG A 112 -7.09 -2.39 11.95
CA ARG A 112 -6.43 -3.12 10.89
C ARG A 112 -4.99 -3.44 11.29
N GLN A 113 -4.56 -4.65 10.97
CA GLN A 113 -3.20 -5.13 11.14
C GLN A 113 -2.66 -5.56 9.78
N ASP A 114 -1.59 -4.93 9.34
CA ASP A 114 -0.96 -5.20 8.05
C ASP A 114 0.44 -5.78 8.21
N TRP A 115 0.81 -6.68 7.31
CA TRP A 115 2.14 -7.28 7.16
C TRP A 115 2.65 -7.03 5.76
N TYR A 116 3.88 -6.56 5.65
CA TYR A 116 4.50 -6.25 4.37
C TYR A 116 5.83 -6.98 4.20
N ARG A 117 6.06 -7.53 3.02
CA ARG A 117 7.34 -8.13 2.68
C ARG A 117 8.51 -7.17 2.85
N ALA A 118 8.31 -5.89 2.52
CA ALA A 118 9.33 -4.86 2.64
C ALA A 118 9.94 -4.80 4.05
N PHE A 119 9.13 -4.93 5.09
CA PHE A 119 9.60 -4.93 6.48
C PHE A 119 10.21 -6.28 6.90
N LYS A 120 9.73 -7.39 6.36
CA LYS A 120 10.20 -8.73 6.74
C LYS A 120 11.70 -8.92 6.52
N GLN A 121 12.28 -8.27 5.53
CA GLN A 121 13.71 -8.34 5.28
C GLN A 121 14.57 -7.66 6.38
N PHE A 122 13.95 -6.88 7.27
CA PHE A 122 14.60 -6.20 8.41
C PHE A 122 14.25 -6.83 9.76
N GLU A 123 13.46 -7.88 9.78
CA GLU A 123 13.06 -8.60 11.00
C GLU A 123 14.28 -9.04 11.85
N TYR A 124 15.36 -9.46 11.18
CA TYR A 124 16.62 -9.84 11.84
C TYR A 124 17.32 -8.69 12.58
N ARG A 125 16.90 -7.44 12.37
CA ARG A 125 17.39 -6.24 13.05
C ARG A 125 16.43 -5.73 14.13
N GLY A 126 15.33 -6.46 14.38
CA GLY A 126 14.32 -6.07 15.35
C GLY A 126 13.24 -5.15 14.82
N THR A 127 13.20 -4.89 13.51
CA THR A 127 12.07 -4.17 12.88
C THR A 127 10.88 -5.11 12.80
N PRO A 128 9.71 -4.77 13.35
CA PRO A 128 8.52 -5.59 13.19
C PRO A 128 8.09 -5.63 11.72
N ASP A 129 7.69 -6.80 11.22
CA ASP A 129 7.19 -6.98 9.85
C ASP A 129 5.74 -6.53 9.68
N ASN A 130 5.14 -6.03 10.73
CA ASN A 130 3.73 -5.68 10.78
C ASN A 130 3.50 -4.40 11.58
N TYR A 131 2.37 -3.76 11.33
CA TYR A 131 1.87 -2.65 12.13
C TYR A 131 0.34 -2.64 12.15
N GLY A 132 -0.20 -2.17 13.27
CA GLY A 132 -1.63 -2.02 13.48
C GLY A 132 -2.04 -0.57 13.61
N TYR A 133 -3.22 -0.25 13.13
CA TYR A 133 -3.81 1.07 13.25
C TYR A 133 -5.33 0.97 13.43
N PHE A 134 -5.92 2.02 13.98
CA PHE A 134 -7.33 2.01 14.35
C PHE A 134 -8.02 3.32 13.97
N SER A 135 -9.32 3.24 13.90
CA SER A 135 -10.18 4.42 13.90
C SER A 135 -11.32 4.28 14.89
N VAL A 136 -11.79 5.39 15.38
CA VAL A 136 -12.98 5.50 16.20
C VAL A 136 -13.77 6.72 15.81
N GLY A 137 -15.09 6.58 15.71
CA GLY A 137 -16.00 7.68 15.36
C GLY A 137 -17.27 7.62 16.18
N ALA A 138 -17.86 8.78 16.37
CA ALA A 138 -19.17 8.93 16.96
C ALA A 138 -19.98 9.94 16.16
N ASN A 139 -21.26 9.65 15.97
CA ASN A 139 -22.19 10.59 15.40
C ASN A 139 -23.55 10.53 16.09
N THR A 140 -24.25 11.65 16.08
CA THR A 140 -25.58 11.75 16.70
C THR A 140 -26.51 12.64 15.91
N LEU A 141 -27.77 12.20 15.81
CA LEU A 141 -28.89 12.91 15.17
C LEU A 141 -29.66 13.67 16.25
N MET A 142 -29.19 14.86 16.61
CA MET A 142 -29.71 15.63 17.75
C MET A 142 -31.18 16.00 17.62
N HIS A 143 -31.65 16.24 16.41
CA HIS A 143 -33.07 16.56 16.15
C HIS A 143 -34.06 15.45 16.54
N LYS A 144 -33.58 14.21 16.75
CA LYS A 144 -34.43 13.07 17.14
C LYS A 144 -34.72 13.00 18.65
N TYR A 145 -33.92 13.64 19.49
CA TYR A 145 -34.04 13.53 20.95
C TYR A 145 -33.97 14.87 21.70
N ILE A 146 -33.62 15.94 21.02
CA ILE A 146 -33.65 17.30 21.57
C ILE A 146 -34.72 18.08 20.84
N THR A 147 -35.59 18.78 21.59
CA THR A 147 -36.58 19.69 20.99
C THR A 147 -35.86 20.87 20.36
N MET A 148 -35.95 20.97 19.05
CA MET A 148 -35.34 22.03 18.25
C MET A 148 -36.37 23.08 17.87
N PRO A 149 -35.94 24.32 17.60
CA PRO A 149 -36.81 25.33 16.95
C PRO A 149 -37.32 24.78 15.61
N GLU A 150 -38.55 25.15 15.24
CA GLU A 150 -39.22 24.61 14.03
C GLU A 150 -38.43 24.81 12.72
N PHE A 151 -37.60 25.86 12.68
CA PHE A 151 -36.79 26.11 11.51
C PHE A 151 -35.58 25.14 11.36
N ILE A 152 -35.21 24.37 12.40
CA ILE A 152 -34.16 23.34 12.32
C ILE A 152 -34.82 22.01 12.07
N THR A 153 -34.70 21.50 10.84
CA THR A 153 -35.34 20.27 10.41
C THR A 153 -34.43 19.07 10.68
N HIS A 154 -33.11 19.26 10.60
CA HIS A 154 -32.11 18.22 10.82
C HIS A 154 -30.86 18.81 11.49
N LEU A 155 -30.33 18.12 12.46
CA LEU A 155 -29.02 18.44 13.05
C LEU A 155 -28.30 17.14 13.39
N LYS A 156 -27.14 16.94 12.75
CA LYS A 156 -26.23 15.84 13.02
C LYS A 156 -24.89 16.39 13.46
N LEU A 157 -24.33 15.84 14.50
CA LEU A 157 -22.93 16.05 14.91
C LEU A 157 -22.13 14.80 14.64
N ARG A 158 -20.86 14.97 14.26
CA ARG A 158 -19.91 13.88 14.07
C ARG A 158 -18.53 14.26 14.61
N ALA A 159 -17.82 13.27 15.12
CA ALA A 159 -16.42 13.39 15.47
C ALA A 159 -15.74 12.04 15.24
N SER A 160 -14.52 12.05 14.72
CA SER A 160 -13.73 10.85 14.50
C SER A 160 -12.24 11.09 14.71
N TYR A 161 -11.56 10.02 15.07
CA TYR A 161 -10.12 9.95 15.11
C TYR A 161 -9.68 8.70 14.36
N SER A 162 -8.66 8.83 13.54
CA SER A 162 -8.11 7.72 12.76
C SER A 162 -6.59 7.76 12.72
N GLU A 163 -6.01 6.59 12.77
CA GLU A 163 -4.62 6.34 12.39
C GLU A 163 -4.60 5.52 11.11
N VAL A 164 -3.69 5.84 10.21
CA VAL A 164 -3.42 5.08 8.99
C VAL A 164 -1.93 4.84 8.90
N GLY A 165 -1.56 3.59 8.70
CA GLY A 165 -0.18 3.21 8.44
C GLY A 165 0.04 2.92 6.96
N ASN A 166 1.22 3.25 6.46
CA ASN A 166 1.62 2.98 5.09
C ASN A 166 3.00 2.31 5.04
N SER A 167 3.17 1.42 4.07
CA SER A 167 4.46 0.79 3.82
C SER A 167 5.43 1.80 3.23
N ILE A 168 6.71 1.62 3.55
CA ILE A 168 7.78 2.42 2.97
C ILE A 168 8.07 1.92 1.54
N PRO A 169 8.34 2.83 0.59
CA PRO A 169 8.71 2.43 -0.76
C PRO A 169 9.94 1.51 -0.80
N ASN A 170 9.93 0.54 -1.71
CA ASN A 170 11.02 -0.44 -1.83
C ASN A 170 12.39 0.19 -2.14
N GLU A 171 12.41 1.37 -2.76
CA GLU A 171 13.61 2.13 -3.09
C GLU A 171 14.43 2.50 -1.86
N VAL A 172 13.77 2.71 -0.71
CA VAL A 172 14.42 3.04 0.56
C VAL A 172 15.22 1.86 1.11
N PHE A 173 14.90 0.63 0.67
CA PHE A 173 15.52 -0.60 1.10
C PHE A 173 16.61 -1.10 0.15
N SER A 174 16.85 -0.42 -0.96
CA SER A 174 17.85 -0.82 -1.94
C SER A 174 19.25 -0.63 -1.36
N MET A 175 19.84 -1.72 -0.89
CA MET A 175 21.26 -1.75 -0.60
C MET A 175 22.05 -1.69 -1.92
N GLY A 176 23.18 -1.00 -1.94
CA GLY A 176 24.11 -1.08 -3.05
C GLY A 176 24.48 -2.53 -3.36
N SER A 177 24.68 -2.84 -4.63
CA SER A 177 25.14 -4.16 -5.05
C SER A 177 26.66 -4.24 -5.01
N GLU A 178 27.19 -5.31 -4.45
CA GLU A 178 28.61 -5.65 -4.57
C GLU A 178 28.86 -6.42 -5.87
N ASN A 179 29.83 -5.95 -6.67
CA ASN A 179 30.31 -6.72 -7.79
C ASN A 179 31.38 -7.70 -7.30
N LEU A 180 30.98 -8.94 -7.08
CA LEU A 180 31.86 -10.01 -6.57
C LEU A 180 33.11 -10.26 -7.43
N ALA A 181 33.07 -9.92 -8.72
CA ALA A 181 34.23 -10.13 -9.61
C ALA A 181 35.31 -9.03 -9.45
N THR A 182 34.95 -7.86 -9.04
CA THR A 182 35.87 -6.70 -8.94
C THR A 182 36.03 -6.17 -7.51
N GLY A 183 35.21 -6.64 -6.55
CA GLY A 183 35.16 -6.11 -5.20
C GLY A 183 34.63 -4.66 -5.14
N ALA A 184 34.10 -4.14 -6.24
CA ALA A 184 33.56 -2.81 -6.28
C ALA A 184 32.17 -2.77 -5.64
N ILE A 185 31.99 -1.91 -4.64
CA ILE A 185 30.71 -1.65 -4.02
C ILE A 185 30.07 -0.48 -4.75
N ALA A 186 29.00 -0.75 -5.48
CA ALA A 186 28.13 0.32 -5.97
C ALA A 186 27.28 0.81 -4.79
N SER A 187 27.63 1.94 -4.21
CA SER A 187 26.81 2.55 -3.16
C SER A 187 25.48 3.01 -3.75
N SER A 188 24.38 2.70 -3.05
CA SER A 188 23.09 3.30 -3.34
C SER A 188 23.16 4.80 -3.12
N THR A 189 22.53 5.58 -3.98
CA THR A 189 22.38 7.04 -3.81
C THR A 189 21.45 7.39 -2.66
N TYR A 190 20.71 6.41 -2.14
CA TYR A 190 19.76 6.57 -1.05
C TYR A 190 20.39 6.17 0.29
N GLY A 191 20.09 6.97 1.31
CA GLY A 191 20.55 6.69 2.67
C GLY A 191 19.97 5.38 3.19
N TYR A 192 20.76 4.67 3.96
CA TYR A 192 20.39 3.43 4.60
C TYR A 192 19.71 3.71 5.95
N PHE A 193 18.57 3.08 6.18
CA PHE A 193 17.88 3.13 7.47
C PHE A 193 18.13 1.83 8.26
N ASP A 194 18.67 1.97 9.45
CA ASP A 194 18.93 0.81 10.33
C ASP A 194 17.64 0.15 10.83
N ASN A 195 16.58 0.94 11.05
CA ASN A 195 15.31 0.47 11.58
C ASN A 195 14.16 1.24 10.90
N PRO A 196 13.77 0.85 9.69
CA PRO A 196 12.67 1.51 8.99
C PRO A 196 11.35 1.26 9.72
N LEU A 197 10.64 2.33 10.02
CA LEU A 197 9.29 2.28 10.58
C LEU A 197 8.26 2.64 9.52
N PRO A 198 7.03 2.12 9.62
CA PRO A 198 5.95 2.53 8.75
C PRO A 198 5.68 4.03 8.90
N GLU A 199 5.31 4.66 7.80
CA GLU A 199 4.77 6.01 7.83
C GLU A 199 3.39 5.97 8.47
N THR A 200 3.14 6.82 9.45
CA THR A 200 1.84 6.89 10.13
C THR A 200 1.25 8.28 9.97
N SER A 201 -0.01 8.34 9.62
CA SER A 201 -0.81 9.56 9.57
C SER A 201 -1.91 9.49 10.61
N LYS A 202 -2.05 10.54 11.42
CA LYS A 202 -3.06 10.66 12.46
C LYS A 202 -3.99 11.80 12.11
N SER A 203 -5.29 11.53 12.06
CA SER A 203 -6.29 12.52 11.68
C SER A 203 -7.38 12.63 12.73
N PHE A 204 -7.74 13.84 13.06
CA PHE A 204 -8.92 14.16 13.85
C PHE A 204 -9.90 14.98 12.99
N GLU A 205 -11.16 14.58 13.03
CA GLU A 205 -12.23 15.26 12.34
C GLU A 205 -13.40 15.54 13.29
N ALA A 206 -14.00 16.71 13.18
CA ALA A 206 -15.25 17.05 13.84
C ALA A 206 -16.10 17.93 12.92
N GLY A 207 -17.41 17.70 12.91
CA GLY A 207 -18.28 18.42 12.01
C GLY A 207 -19.75 18.35 12.43
N PHE A 208 -20.55 19.17 11.75
CA PHE A 208 -21.98 19.13 11.86
C PHE A 208 -22.66 19.31 10.50
N ASP A 209 -23.82 18.67 10.38
CA ASP A 209 -24.75 18.85 9.27
C ASP A 209 -26.03 19.45 9.80
N VAL A 210 -26.47 20.57 9.26
CA VAL A 210 -27.73 21.22 9.65
C VAL A 210 -28.59 21.50 8.43
N SER A 211 -29.85 21.15 8.52
CA SER A 211 -30.89 21.52 7.54
C SER A 211 -31.87 22.47 8.17
N LEU A 212 -32.13 23.56 7.51
CA LEU A 212 -33.02 24.62 7.96
C LEU A 212 -34.18 24.79 6.98
N PHE A 213 -35.33 25.28 7.50
CA PHE A 213 -36.52 25.62 6.71
C PHE A 213 -36.98 24.51 5.78
N GLU A 214 -37.32 23.34 6.36
CA GLU A 214 -37.71 22.13 5.62
C GLU A 214 -36.68 21.69 4.55
N SER A 215 -35.39 21.82 4.89
CA SER A 215 -34.27 21.52 4.01
C SER A 215 -34.06 22.49 2.83
N ALA A 216 -34.68 23.69 2.89
CA ALA A 216 -34.41 24.73 1.90
C ALA A 216 -32.96 25.26 1.97
N LEU A 217 -32.33 25.18 3.15
CA LEU A 217 -30.94 25.55 3.37
C LEU A 217 -30.23 24.40 4.11
N ASN A 218 -29.13 23.93 3.53
CA ASN A 218 -28.33 22.85 4.12
C ASN A 218 -26.88 23.31 4.27
N TRP A 219 -26.32 23.14 5.45
CA TRP A 219 -24.94 23.42 5.76
C TRP A 219 -24.26 22.15 6.27
N ASP A 220 -23.09 21.87 5.72
CA ASP A 220 -22.12 20.90 6.21
C ASP A 220 -20.83 21.63 6.51
N LEU A 221 -20.36 21.56 7.75
CA LEU A 221 -19.09 22.10 8.17
C LEU A 221 -18.26 21.00 8.82
N THR A 222 -17.05 20.84 8.32
CA THR A 222 -16.07 19.87 8.87
C THR A 222 -14.76 20.58 9.14
N TYR A 223 -14.27 20.42 10.34
CA TYR A 223 -12.89 20.71 10.73
C TYR A 223 -12.09 19.41 10.74
N TYR A 224 -10.94 19.43 10.13
CA TYR A 224 -9.99 18.31 10.18
C TYR A 224 -8.58 18.78 10.50
N HIS A 225 -7.84 17.94 11.19
CA HIS A 225 -6.43 18.13 11.51
C HIS A 225 -5.68 16.81 11.29
N THR A 226 -4.61 16.85 10.50
CA THR A 226 -3.79 15.67 10.17
C THR A 226 -2.32 15.95 10.51
N GLN A 227 -1.67 14.95 11.08
CA GLN A 227 -0.25 14.91 11.39
C GLN A 227 0.44 13.74 10.70
#